data_73cf624dc0941dd35ad1eb7cef7ad325
#
_entry.id   73cf624dc0941dd35ad1eb7cef7ad325
#
_cell.length_a   1.000
_cell.length_b   1.000
_cell.length_c   1.000
_cell.angle_alpha   90.00
_cell.angle_beta   90.00
_cell.angle_gamma   90.00
#
_symmetry.space_group_name_H-M   'P 1'
#
loop_
_entity.id
_entity.type
_entity.pdbx_description
1 polymer ?
#
loop_
_entity_poly.entity_id
_entity_poly.type
_entity_poly.pdbx_seq_one_letter_code
_entity_poly.pdbx_strand_id
1 'polypeptide(L)'
;IITIIDDTAPAWTTAAGALNVTKQCSDLTGISDAQAMFPVASDNCDPNVSNIVKTSGAFVAGSCPEAGTYTNTWVVTDACGNTSAVYTQIITIIDDTAPTWTTGAGALNVTKQCSDAMGISDAQAMFPVASDNCDGDVTNIVKTSGSFVAGSCPEAGTFTNTWVVTDACGNTSAVYTQVITIIDNTAPTWTTAAGSLNVTKQCSDADGIMAAQAMFPVATDNCDPSVSNIVKTSGSFVAGSCAEAGTY
;
A
#
# COMPACT_ATOMS: atom_id res chain seq x y z
N ILE A 1 -79.38 -6.52 29.08
CA ILE A 1 -78.42 -6.93 28.07
C ILE A 1 -77.10 -6.24 28.41
N ILE A 2 -76.02 -7.01 28.54
CA ILE A 2 -74.65 -6.47 28.69
C ILE A 2 -73.96 -6.72 27.36
N THR A 3 -73.47 -5.66 26.76
CA THR A 3 -72.63 -5.75 25.56
C THR A 3 -71.16 -5.56 25.98
N ILE A 4 -70.29 -6.48 25.62
CA ILE A 4 -68.85 -6.43 25.86
C ILE A 4 -68.24 -6.07 24.49
N ILE A 5 -67.41 -5.06 24.47
CA ILE A 5 -66.70 -4.63 23.27
C ILE A 5 -65.20 -4.55 23.58
N ASP A 6 -64.40 -4.74 22.58
CA ASP A 6 -62.97 -4.43 22.57
C ASP A 6 -62.70 -3.42 21.44
N ASP A 7 -62.34 -2.21 21.81
CA ASP A 7 -62.02 -1.08 20.92
C ASP A 7 -60.61 -0.54 21.17
N THR A 8 -59.80 -1.29 21.95
CA THR A 8 -58.45 -0.90 22.32
C THR A 8 -57.44 -1.59 21.41
N ALA A 9 -56.57 -0.82 20.79
CA ALA A 9 -55.51 -1.40 19.95
C ALA A 9 -54.38 -1.97 20.83
N PRO A 10 -53.71 -3.06 20.38
CA PRO A 10 -52.51 -3.57 21.04
C PRO A 10 -51.41 -2.53 21.16
N ALA A 11 -50.68 -2.57 22.28
CA ALA A 11 -49.55 -1.70 22.57
C ALA A 11 -48.23 -2.49 22.62
N TRP A 12 -47.20 -1.89 22.10
CA TRP A 12 -45.85 -2.47 22.15
C TRP A 12 -45.32 -2.44 23.60
N THR A 13 -44.92 -3.59 24.12
CA THR A 13 -44.19 -3.71 25.39
C THR A 13 -42.70 -3.57 25.21
N THR A 14 -42.18 -3.88 23.98
CA THR A 14 -40.81 -3.55 23.59
C THR A 14 -40.71 -2.03 23.42
N ALA A 15 -39.82 -1.41 24.18
CA ALA A 15 -39.63 0.04 24.12
C ALA A 15 -39.16 0.51 22.72
N ALA A 16 -39.60 1.69 22.30
CA ALA A 16 -39.19 2.27 21.03
C ALA A 16 -37.66 2.37 20.95
N GLY A 17 -37.11 1.91 19.81
CA GLY A 17 -35.65 1.89 19.57
C GLY A 17 -34.87 0.76 20.28
N ALA A 18 -35.54 -0.06 21.14
CA ALA A 18 -34.86 -1.17 21.85
C ALA A 18 -34.27 -2.24 20.90
N LEU A 19 -34.79 -2.35 19.67
CA LEU A 19 -34.28 -3.25 18.65
C LEU A 19 -33.29 -2.59 17.69
N ASN A 20 -33.00 -1.31 17.86
CA ASN A 20 -32.00 -0.65 17.02
C ASN A 20 -30.61 -1.17 17.36
N VAL A 21 -29.83 -1.48 16.32
CA VAL A 21 -28.46 -1.97 16.47
C VAL A 21 -27.55 -1.36 15.41
N THR A 22 -26.28 -1.30 15.74
CA THR A 22 -25.21 -0.96 14.79
C THR A 22 -24.36 -2.20 14.55
N LYS A 23 -24.05 -2.50 13.30
CA LYS A 23 -23.29 -3.65 12.87
C LYS A 23 -22.21 -3.23 11.86
N GLN A 24 -21.07 -3.91 11.88
CA GLN A 24 -20.10 -3.84 10.80
C GLN A 24 -20.68 -4.46 9.53
N CYS A 25 -20.37 -3.90 8.38
CA CYS A 25 -20.75 -4.41 7.06
C CYS A 25 -20.32 -5.87 6.83
N SER A 26 -19.20 -6.29 7.43
CA SER A 26 -18.67 -7.66 7.37
C SER A 26 -19.33 -8.63 8.36
N ASP A 27 -20.12 -8.15 9.37
CA ASP A 27 -20.83 -8.99 10.34
C ASP A 27 -22.16 -9.49 9.75
N LEU A 28 -22.09 -10.31 8.71
CA LEU A 28 -23.27 -10.84 8.01
C LEU A 28 -24.21 -11.62 8.96
N THR A 29 -23.66 -12.35 9.91
CA THR A 29 -24.44 -13.09 10.91
C THR A 29 -25.18 -12.13 11.84
N GLY A 30 -24.48 -11.15 12.40
CA GLY A 30 -25.09 -10.16 13.26
C GLY A 30 -26.15 -9.29 12.57
N ILE A 31 -25.98 -9.01 11.28
CA ILE A 31 -26.98 -8.33 10.45
C ILE A 31 -28.21 -9.23 10.27
N SER A 32 -28.02 -10.51 9.97
CA SER A 32 -29.11 -11.49 9.83
C SER A 32 -29.88 -11.66 11.14
N ASP A 33 -29.18 -11.76 12.27
CA ASP A 33 -29.79 -11.86 13.61
C ASP A 33 -30.60 -10.59 13.94
N ALA A 34 -30.06 -9.42 13.61
CA ALA A 34 -30.78 -8.15 13.79
C ALA A 34 -32.05 -8.09 12.93
N GLN A 35 -31.97 -8.58 11.69
CA GLN A 35 -33.13 -8.70 10.81
C GLN A 35 -34.17 -9.70 11.32
N ALA A 36 -33.78 -10.69 12.10
CA ALA A 36 -34.69 -11.71 12.67
C ALA A 36 -35.37 -11.27 13.95
N MET A 37 -35.02 -10.13 14.56
CA MET A 37 -35.62 -9.61 15.77
C MET A 37 -37.11 -9.26 15.58
N PHE A 38 -37.91 -9.44 16.64
CA PHE A 38 -39.32 -9.04 16.69
C PHE A 38 -39.61 -8.29 17.98
N PRO A 39 -40.41 -7.21 17.96
CA PRO A 39 -40.91 -6.57 19.12
C PRO A 39 -42.05 -7.44 19.75
N VAL A 40 -42.32 -7.21 21.01
CA VAL A 40 -43.42 -7.85 21.77
C VAL A 40 -44.52 -6.82 22.02
N ALA A 41 -45.74 -7.23 21.86
CA ALA A 41 -46.93 -6.43 22.16
C ALA A 41 -47.81 -7.10 23.19
N SER A 42 -48.68 -6.34 23.83
CA SER A 42 -49.76 -6.81 24.72
C SER A 42 -51.03 -6.02 24.44
N ASP A 43 -52.15 -6.64 24.80
CA ASP A 43 -53.46 -6.03 24.74
C ASP A 43 -54.20 -6.25 26.06
N ASN A 44 -55.23 -5.44 26.34
CA ASN A 44 -56.01 -5.50 27.57
C ASN A 44 -57.08 -6.61 27.56
N CYS A 45 -57.55 -7.01 26.37
CA CYS A 45 -58.60 -8.02 26.19
C CYS A 45 -58.08 -9.28 25.48
N ASP A 46 -57.03 -9.18 24.64
CA ASP A 46 -56.40 -10.30 23.97
C ASP A 46 -55.09 -10.70 24.70
N PRO A 47 -55.09 -11.82 25.44
CA PRO A 47 -53.89 -12.26 26.17
C PRO A 47 -52.79 -12.82 25.27
N ASN A 48 -53.05 -13.07 23.98
CA ASN A 48 -52.10 -13.69 23.01
C ASN A 48 -52.03 -12.91 21.72
N VAL A 49 -51.51 -11.69 21.80
CA VAL A 49 -51.30 -10.84 20.63
C VAL A 49 -50.13 -11.40 19.78
N SER A 50 -50.45 -12.23 18.79
CA SER A 50 -49.48 -12.97 18.00
C SER A 50 -49.47 -12.61 16.50
N ASN A 51 -50.46 -11.85 16.04
CA ASN A 51 -50.60 -11.48 14.64
C ASN A 51 -49.72 -10.28 14.28
N ILE A 52 -48.38 -10.40 14.49
CA ILE A 52 -47.40 -9.35 14.21
C ILE A 52 -46.98 -9.48 12.76
N VAL A 53 -47.23 -8.44 11.97
CA VAL A 53 -46.82 -8.34 10.54
C VAL A 53 -45.59 -7.48 10.45
N LYS A 54 -44.50 -8.05 9.89
CA LYS A 54 -43.26 -7.36 9.60
C LYS A 54 -43.21 -6.88 8.16
N THR A 55 -42.75 -5.66 7.93
CA THR A 55 -42.33 -5.15 6.63
C THR A 55 -40.83 -4.82 6.72
N SER A 56 -40.01 -5.53 5.95
CA SER A 56 -38.58 -5.29 5.89
C SER A 56 -38.25 -4.31 4.77
N GLY A 57 -37.55 -3.23 5.11
CA GLY A 57 -37.01 -2.29 4.15
C GLY A 57 -35.75 -2.82 3.47
N ALA A 58 -35.47 -2.36 2.26
CA ALA A 58 -34.21 -2.60 1.57
C ALA A 58 -33.06 -1.80 2.25
N PHE A 59 -31.83 -2.22 1.98
CA PHE A 59 -30.65 -1.43 2.36
C PHE A 59 -30.67 -0.08 1.67
N VAL A 60 -30.44 0.97 2.44
CA VAL A 60 -30.29 2.33 1.93
C VAL A 60 -28.87 2.76 2.28
N ALA A 61 -28.03 2.92 1.25
CA ALA A 61 -26.65 3.38 1.40
C ALA A 61 -26.60 4.80 1.99
N GLY A 62 -25.61 5.03 2.84
CA GLY A 62 -25.32 6.31 3.48
C GLY A 62 -24.23 7.10 2.75
N SER A 63 -23.15 7.46 3.47
CA SER A 63 -22.03 8.23 2.93
C SER A 63 -21.12 7.41 2.01
N CYS A 64 -21.13 6.10 2.12
CA CYS A 64 -20.41 5.15 1.27
C CYS A 64 -21.29 3.93 0.97
N PRO A 65 -20.98 3.16 -0.08
CA PRO A 65 -21.83 2.04 -0.52
C PRO A 65 -22.00 0.94 0.52
N GLU A 66 -20.98 0.70 1.35
CA GLU A 66 -20.90 -0.38 2.34
C GLU A 66 -21.55 -0.01 3.68
N ALA A 67 -21.79 1.30 3.93
CA ALA A 67 -22.43 1.80 5.15
C ALA A 67 -23.79 2.42 4.84
N GLY A 68 -24.76 2.21 5.74
CA GLY A 68 -26.11 2.67 5.53
C GLY A 68 -27.09 2.11 6.54
N THR A 69 -28.36 1.93 6.15
CA THR A 69 -29.39 1.48 7.07
C THR A 69 -30.35 0.50 6.42
N TYR A 70 -30.85 -0.44 7.25
CA TYR A 70 -32.12 -1.12 7.02
C TYR A 70 -33.17 -0.57 7.98
N THR A 71 -34.41 -0.38 7.51
CA THR A 71 -35.54 0.01 8.35
C THR A 71 -36.59 -1.07 8.29
N ASN A 72 -36.86 -1.73 9.41
CA ASN A 72 -37.94 -2.68 9.56
C ASN A 72 -39.12 -2.03 10.33
N THR A 73 -40.31 -2.36 9.94
CA THR A 73 -41.52 -1.92 10.66
C THR A 73 -42.44 -3.09 10.99
N TRP A 74 -43.19 -2.98 12.08
CA TRP A 74 -44.17 -3.95 12.50
C TRP A 74 -45.47 -3.27 12.87
N VAL A 75 -46.57 -3.95 12.57
CA VAL A 75 -47.88 -3.68 13.10
C VAL A 75 -48.46 -4.98 13.66
N VAL A 76 -49.33 -4.88 14.60
CA VAL A 76 -50.07 -6.02 15.17
C VAL A 76 -51.52 -5.67 15.25
N THR A 77 -52.39 -6.66 14.94
CA THR A 77 -53.84 -6.52 14.99
C THR A 77 -54.39 -7.58 15.94
N ASP A 78 -55.27 -7.17 16.87
CA ASP A 78 -55.98 -8.09 17.79
C ASP A 78 -57.05 -8.89 17.09
N ALA A 79 -57.76 -9.75 17.86
CA ALA A 79 -58.85 -10.59 17.36
C ALA A 79 -60.10 -9.77 16.99
N CYS A 80 -60.25 -8.56 17.51
CA CYS A 80 -61.36 -7.64 17.23
C CYS A 80 -61.10 -6.70 16.05
N GLY A 81 -59.87 -6.69 15.53
CA GLY A 81 -59.49 -5.90 14.35
C GLY A 81 -58.87 -4.55 14.68
N ASN A 82 -58.57 -4.25 15.96
CA ASN A 82 -57.87 -3.02 16.32
C ASN A 82 -56.38 -3.18 16.03
N THR A 83 -55.73 -2.16 15.39
CA THR A 83 -54.34 -2.22 14.92
C THR A 83 -53.46 -1.26 15.72
N SER A 84 -52.30 -1.73 16.13
CA SER A 84 -51.30 -0.96 16.89
C SER A 84 -50.69 0.22 16.08
N ALA A 85 -50.05 1.11 16.82
CA ALA A 85 -49.08 2.01 16.21
C ALA A 85 -47.94 1.23 15.54
N VAL A 86 -47.29 1.82 14.52
CA VAL A 86 -46.12 1.22 13.85
C VAL A 86 -44.93 1.19 14.80
N TYR A 87 -44.34 0.00 14.99
CA TYR A 87 -43.04 -0.13 15.63
C TYR A 87 -41.95 -0.06 14.55
N THR A 88 -40.87 0.67 14.81
CA THR A 88 -39.75 0.85 13.85
C THR A 88 -38.44 0.40 14.48
N GLN A 89 -37.67 -0.38 13.74
CA GLN A 89 -36.28 -0.74 14.01
C GLN A 89 -35.41 -0.14 12.93
N ILE A 90 -34.28 0.43 13.34
CA ILE A 90 -33.21 0.84 12.44
C ILE A 90 -31.99 -0.02 12.72
N ILE A 91 -31.49 -0.71 11.69
CA ILE A 91 -30.21 -1.42 11.72
C ILE A 91 -29.23 -0.56 10.97
N THR A 92 -28.27 0.02 11.68
CA THR A 92 -27.21 0.84 11.09
C THR A 92 -26.04 -0.05 10.74
N ILE A 93 -25.61 0.01 9.49
CA ILE A 93 -24.41 -0.66 8.99
C ILE A 93 -23.30 0.37 8.87
N ILE A 94 -22.15 0.04 9.42
CA ILE A 94 -20.97 0.89 9.38
C ILE A 94 -19.80 0.13 8.77
N ASP A 95 -18.89 0.89 8.19
CA ASP A 95 -17.54 0.48 7.88
C ASP A 95 -16.58 1.49 8.49
N ASP A 96 -15.87 1.08 9.54
CA ASP A 96 -14.86 1.85 10.25
C ASP A 96 -13.50 1.14 10.28
N THR A 97 -13.34 0.14 9.40
CA THR A 97 -12.13 -0.67 9.30
C THR A 97 -11.29 -0.21 8.12
N ALA A 98 -10.04 0.13 8.37
CA ALA A 98 -9.14 0.53 7.30
C ALA A 98 -8.64 -0.68 6.49
N PRO A 99 -8.40 -0.52 5.18
CA PRO A 99 -7.79 -1.54 4.34
C PRO A 99 -6.44 -2.01 4.88
N THR A 100 -6.14 -3.28 4.66
CA THR A 100 -4.87 -3.91 5.06
C THR A 100 -4.10 -4.42 3.86
N TRP A 101 -2.76 -4.32 3.93
CA TRP A 101 -1.89 -4.81 2.86
C TRP A 101 -1.82 -6.34 2.88
N THR A 102 -2.18 -6.96 1.74
CA THR A 102 -1.98 -8.41 1.52
C THR A 102 -0.58 -8.69 1.01
N THR A 103 0.08 -7.71 0.38
CA THR A 103 1.51 -7.79 0.07
C THR A 103 2.30 -7.66 1.37
N GLY A 104 3.10 -8.68 1.71
CA GLY A 104 3.89 -8.71 2.93
C GLY A 104 4.89 -7.55 3.00
N ALA A 105 5.15 -7.05 4.22
CA ALA A 105 6.12 -5.98 4.44
C ALA A 105 7.51 -6.36 3.88
N GLY A 106 8.11 -5.46 3.09
CA GLY A 106 9.39 -5.69 2.43
C GLY A 106 9.36 -6.62 1.20
N ALA A 107 8.22 -7.21 0.84
CA ALA A 107 8.13 -8.12 -0.30
C ALA A 107 8.45 -7.44 -1.65
N LEU A 108 8.32 -6.13 -1.72
CA LEU A 108 8.68 -5.34 -2.90
C LEU A 108 10.10 -4.76 -2.84
N ASN A 109 10.87 -5.02 -1.77
CA ASN A 109 12.24 -4.56 -1.68
C ASN A 109 13.12 -5.34 -2.66
N VAL A 110 13.95 -4.61 -3.39
CA VAL A 110 14.87 -5.19 -4.37
C VAL A 110 16.22 -4.52 -4.32
N THR A 111 17.26 -5.25 -4.74
CA THR A 111 18.60 -4.72 -4.97
C THR A 111 18.90 -4.79 -6.47
N LYS A 112 19.38 -3.70 -7.04
CA LYS A 112 19.72 -3.55 -8.44
C LYS A 112 21.11 -2.97 -8.63
N GLN A 113 21.78 -3.36 -9.73
CA GLN A 113 23.00 -2.68 -10.18
C GLN A 113 22.63 -1.28 -10.69
N CYS A 114 23.49 -0.31 -10.45
CA CYS A 114 23.36 1.06 -10.95
C CYS A 114 23.22 1.13 -12.49
N SER A 115 23.84 0.18 -13.21
CA SER A 115 23.73 0.06 -14.68
C SER A 115 22.46 -0.63 -15.17
N ASP A 116 21.64 -1.27 -14.29
CA ASP A 116 20.38 -1.93 -14.63
C ASP A 116 19.20 -0.95 -14.68
N ALA A 117 19.24 0.00 -15.61
CA ALA A 117 18.22 1.03 -15.73
C ALA A 117 16.80 0.47 -15.91
N MET A 118 16.65 -0.63 -16.66
CA MET A 118 15.34 -1.30 -16.84
C MET A 118 14.87 -1.93 -15.56
N GLY A 119 15.72 -2.70 -14.88
CA GLY A 119 15.34 -3.33 -13.62
C GLY A 119 15.03 -2.34 -12.49
N ILE A 120 15.66 -1.16 -12.51
CA ILE A 120 15.33 -0.05 -11.59
C ILE A 120 13.96 0.53 -11.94
N SER A 121 13.68 0.75 -13.23
CA SER A 121 12.37 1.23 -13.70
C SER A 121 11.24 0.24 -13.35
N ASP A 122 11.45 -1.05 -13.57
CA ASP A 122 10.50 -2.11 -13.24
C ASP A 122 10.22 -2.14 -11.72
N ALA A 123 11.27 -2.01 -10.90
CA ALA A 123 11.14 -1.94 -9.46
C ALA A 123 10.33 -0.71 -9.02
N GLN A 124 10.56 0.43 -9.66
CA GLN A 124 9.78 1.66 -9.42
C GLN A 124 8.31 1.52 -9.86
N ALA A 125 8.00 0.64 -10.80
CA ALA A 125 6.64 0.41 -11.30
C ALA A 125 5.83 -0.57 -10.44
N MET A 126 6.44 -1.24 -9.45
CA MET A 126 5.76 -2.18 -8.57
C MET A 126 4.71 -1.48 -7.70
N PHE A 127 3.62 -2.22 -7.40
CA PHE A 127 2.57 -1.80 -6.48
C PHE A 127 2.24 -2.94 -5.50
N PRO A 128 2.02 -2.62 -4.21
CA PRO A 128 1.46 -3.58 -3.27
C PRO A 128 -0.03 -3.79 -3.53
N VAL A 129 -0.57 -4.88 -3.00
CA VAL A 129 -2.00 -5.23 -3.04
C VAL A 129 -2.56 -5.10 -1.64
N ALA A 130 -3.76 -4.57 -1.53
CA ALA A 130 -4.51 -4.44 -0.29
C ALA A 130 -5.86 -5.16 -0.37
N SER A 131 -6.47 -5.41 0.76
CA SER A 131 -7.83 -5.89 0.91
C SER A 131 -8.52 -5.20 2.07
N ASP A 132 -9.83 -5.16 2.00
CA ASP A 132 -10.69 -4.67 3.06
C ASP A 132 -11.77 -5.71 3.41
N ASN A 133 -12.40 -5.56 4.59
CA ASN A 133 -13.42 -6.48 5.07
C ASN A 133 -14.82 -6.20 4.47
N CYS A 134 -15.03 -5.01 3.94
CA CYS A 134 -16.30 -4.52 3.41
C CYS A 134 -16.19 -4.08 1.96
N ASP A 135 -15.10 -3.43 1.59
CA ASP A 135 -14.83 -3.00 0.22
C ASP A 135 -14.12 -4.11 -0.56
N GLY A 136 -14.86 -4.74 -1.49
CA GLY A 136 -14.34 -5.84 -2.31
C GLY A 136 -13.29 -5.41 -3.34
N ASP A 137 -13.13 -4.10 -3.60
CA ASP A 137 -12.30 -3.58 -4.69
C ASP A 137 -11.47 -2.36 -4.23
N VAL A 138 -10.49 -2.62 -3.36
CA VAL A 138 -9.62 -1.58 -2.81
C VAL A 138 -8.58 -1.16 -3.85
N THR A 139 -8.93 -0.23 -4.74
CA THR A 139 -8.09 0.20 -5.87
C THR A 139 -7.52 1.61 -5.73
N ASN A 140 -7.97 2.38 -4.76
CA ASN A 140 -7.56 3.77 -4.55
C ASN A 140 -6.19 3.87 -3.85
N ILE A 141 -5.16 3.21 -4.43
CA ILE A 141 -3.79 3.17 -3.91
C ILE A 141 -3.03 4.39 -4.39
N VAL A 142 -2.60 5.23 -3.45
CA VAL A 142 -1.80 6.43 -3.72
C VAL A 142 -0.32 6.14 -3.44
N LYS A 143 0.52 6.28 -4.46
CA LYS A 143 1.98 6.16 -4.37
C LYS A 143 2.64 7.50 -4.16
N THR A 144 3.61 7.55 -3.24
CA THR A 144 4.59 8.63 -3.12
C THR A 144 5.98 8.07 -3.41
N SER A 145 6.59 8.52 -4.51
CA SER A 145 7.94 8.11 -4.89
C SER A 145 8.98 9.03 -4.25
N GLY A 146 9.91 8.45 -3.51
CA GLY A 146 11.08 9.18 -3.01
C GLY A 146 12.13 9.40 -4.10
N SER A 147 12.93 10.45 -3.95
CA SER A 147 14.11 10.68 -4.78
C SER A 147 15.24 9.72 -4.39
N PHE A 148 16.20 9.56 -5.31
CA PHE A 148 17.43 8.82 -5.01
C PHE A 148 18.19 9.49 -3.86
N VAL A 149 18.61 8.69 -2.89
CA VAL A 149 19.48 9.09 -1.77
C VAL A 149 20.78 8.34 -1.91
N ALA A 150 21.86 9.06 -2.28
CA ALA A 150 23.18 8.46 -2.43
C ALA A 150 23.71 7.92 -1.09
N GLY A 151 24.44 6.81 -1.17
CA GLY A 151 25.12 6.17 -0.05
C GLY A 151 26.58 6.61 0.05
N SER A 152 27.49 5.64 0.17
CA SER A 152 28.94 5.88 0.29
C SER A 152 29.59 6.32 -1.04
N CYS A 153 28.98 6.02 -2.15
CA CYS A 153 29.37 6.51 -3.48
C CYS A 153 28.14 7.10 -4.18
N PRO A 154 28.34 8.06 -5.11
CA PRO A 154 27.23 8.78 -5.75
C PRO A 154 26.29 7.87 -6.56
N GLU A 155 26.81 6.77 -7.11
CA GLU A 155 26.11 5.85 -7.98
C GLU A 155 25.36 4.73 -7.22
N ALA A 156 25.66 4.54 -5.92
CA ALA A 156 25.00 3.58 -5.04
C ALA A 156 24.21 4.28 -3.95
N GLY A 157 23.04 3.75 -3.62
CA GLY A 157 22.15 4.38 -2.66
C GLY A 157 20.78 3.72 -2.63
N THR A 158 19.75 4.50 -2.34
CA THR A 158 18.39 3.97 -2.22
C THR A 158 17.33 4.89 -2.81
N PHE A 159 16.25 4.28 -3.34
CA PHE A 159 14.96 4.91 -3.49
C PHE A 159 14.01 4.35 -2.43
N THR A 160 13.18 5.20 -1.86
CA THR A 160 12.13 4.77 -0.92
C THR A 160 10.78 5.20 -1.47
N ASN A 161 9.93 4.22 -1.80
CA ASN A 161 8.56 4.46 -2.22
C ASN A 161 7.60 4.11 -1.07
N THR A 162 6.53 4.87 -0.96
CA THR A 162 5.47 4.60 0.02
C THR A 162 4.11 4.59 -0.64
N TRP A 163 3.18 3.83 -0.07
CA TRP A 163 1.79 3.77 -0.51
C TRP A 163 0.85 3.84 0.69
N VAL A 164 -0.27 4.48 0.45
CA VAL A 164 -1.47 4.40 1.28
C VAL A 164 -2.66 4.06 0.40
N VAL A 165 -3.67 3.46 0.98
CA VAL A 165 -4.92 3.17 0.31
C VAL A 165 -6.07 3.58 1.21
N THR A 166 -7.12 4.13 0.62
CA THR A 166 -8.33 4.56 1.32
C THR A 166 -9.52 3.84 0.70
N ASP A 167 -10.38 3.24 1.55
CA ASP A 167 -11.62 2.60 1.11
C ASP A 167 -12.69 3.62 0.68
N ALA A 168 -13.84 3.13 0.27
CA ALA A 168 -14.97 3.98 -0.14
C ALA A 168 -15.60 4.74 1.01
N CYS A 169 -15.41 4.29 2.26
CA CYS A 169 -15.91 4.93 3.48
C CYS A 169 -14.95 5.97 4.08
N GLY A 170 -13.71 6.06 3.55
CA GLY A 170 -12.70 7.04 3.94
C GLY A 170 -11.72 6.54 4.99
N ASN A 171 -11.72 5.25 5.34
CA ASN A 171 -10.73 4.67 6.23
C ASN A 171 -9.42 4.46 5.47
N THR A 172 -8.28 4.86 6.06
CA THR A 172 -6.97 4.84 5.39
C THR A 172 -6.03 3.83 6.04
N SER A 173 -5.36 3.04 5.21
CA SER A 173 -4.40 2.01 5.62
C SER A 173 -3.17 2.57 6.34
N ALA A 174 -2.43 1.68 7.01
CA ALA A 174 -1.03 1.95 7.36
C ALA A 174 -0.19 2.18 6.10
N VAL A 175 0.91 2.92 6.23
CA VAL A 175 1.86 3.17 5.13
C VAL A 175 2.57 1.87 4.76
N TYR A 176 2.52 1.47 3.48
CA TYR A 176 3.41 0.45 2.93
C TYR A 176 4.69 1.09 2.43
N THR A 177 5.84 0.48 2.68
CA THR A 177 7.15 1.00 2.27
C THR A 177 7.91 -0.03 1.44
N GLN A 178 8.47 0.42 0.32
CA GLN A 178 9.44 -0.30 -0.50
C GLN A 178 10.77 0.44 -0.47
N VAL A 179 11.86 -0.32 -0.32
CA VAL A 179 13.23 0.17 -0.50
C VAL A 179 13.85 -0.50 -1.72
N ILE A 180 14.28 0.29 -2.69
CA ILE A 180 15.06 -0.15 -3.84
C ILE A 180 16.51 0.24 -3.57
N THR A 181 17.36 -0.75 -3.32
CA THR A 181 18.79 -0.55 -3.09
C THR A 181 19.54 -0.61 -4.40
N ILE A 182 20.28 0.42 -4.70
CA ILE A 182 21.17 0.50 -5.86
C ILE A 182 22.58 0.24 -5.37
N ILE A 183 23.25 -0.70 -6.03
CA ILE A 183 24.63 -1.05 -5.71
C ILE A 183 25.51 -0.87 -6.95
N ASP A 184 26.78 -0.57 -6.70
CA ASP A 184 27.88 -0.75 -7.62
C ASP A 184 28.89 -1.70 -7.00
N ASN A 185 29.07 -2.85 -7.60
CA ASN A 185 30.05 -3.87 -7.18
C ASN A 185 30.94 -4.30 -8.36
N THR A 186 31.00 -3.51 -9.41
CA THR A 186 31.82 -3.75 -10.59
C THR A 186 33.06 -2.88 -10.51
N ALA A 187 34.21 -3.48 -10.64
CA ALA A 187 35.44 -2.71 -10.67
C ALA A 187 35.68 -2.04 -12.07
N PRO A 188 36.27 -0.83 -12.11
CA PRO A 188 36.64 -0.19 -13.38
C PRO A 188 37.56 -1.06 -14.23
N THR A 189 37.41 -0.95 -15.53
CA THR A 189 38.23 -1.66 -16.53
C THR A 189 39.03 -0.70 -17.39
N TRP A 190 40.27 -1.08 -17.72
CA TRP A 190 41.12 -0.27 -18.59
C TRP A 190 40.61 -0.33 -20.01
N THR A 191 40.38 0.84 -20.63
CA THR A 191 40.13 0.97 -22.08
C THR A 191 41.44 1.20 -22.86
N THR A 192 42.46 1.73 -22.18
CA THR A 192 43.82 1.82 -22.76
C THR A 192 44.44 0.44 -22.80
N ALA A 193 44.74 -0.05 -23.98
CA ALA A 193 45.34 -1.38 -24.17
C ALA A 193 46.69 -1.49 -23.46
N ALA A 194 46.98 -2.65 -22.92
CA ALA A 194 48.27 -2.91 -22.29
C ALA A 194 49.43 -2.67 -23.27
N GLY A 195 50.41 -1.91 -22.84
CA GLY A 195 51.58 -1.56 -23.66
C GLY A 195 51.37 -0.41 -24.64
N SER A 196 50.16 0.12 -24.86
CA SER A 196 49.92 1.21 -25.81
C SER A 196 50.55 2.55 -25.38
N LEU A 197 50.92 2.71 -24.12
CA LEU A 197 51.63 3.85 -23.59
C LEU A 197 53.15 3.66 -23.63
N ASN A 198 53.65 2.49 -24.04
CA ASN A 198 55.07 2.25 -24.16
C ASN A 198 55.64 3.08 -25.33
N VAL A 199 56.66 3.88 -25.07
CA VAL A 199 57.31 4.71 -26.08
C VAL A 199 58.80 4.59 -25.95
N THR A 200 59.51 4.75 -27.07
CA THR A 200 60.97 4.84 -27.13
C THR A 200 61.37 6.28 -27.39
N LYS A 201 62.27 6.79 -26.60
CA LYS A 201 62.78 8.16 -26.67
C LYS A 201 64.33 8.17 -26.71
N GLN A 202 64.94 9.17 -27.39
CA GLN A 202 66.35 9.40 -27.29
C GLN A 202 66.72 9.98 -25.91
N CYS A 203 67.82 9.59 -25.34
CA CYS A 203 68.26 10.09 -24.01
C CYS A 203 68.42 11.62 -23.94
N SER A 204 68.60 12.27 -25.11
CA SER A 204 68.73 13.74 -25.29
C SER A 204 67.33 14.43 -25.38
N ASP A 205 66.22 13.68 -25.54
CA ASP A 205 64.86 14.21 -25.68
C ASP A 205 64.18 14.33 -24.27
N ALA A 206 64.72 15.29 -23.52
CA ALA A 206 64.21 15.46 -22.10
C ALA A 206 62.73 15.78 -22.07
N ASP A 207 62.21 16.61 -22.98
CA ASP A 207 60.79 16.98 -23.04
C ASP A 207 59.90 15.78 -23.42
N GLY A 208 60.34 14.98 -24.37
CA GLY A 208 59.66 13.77 -24.80
C GLY A 208 59.63 12.69 -23.72
N ILE A 209 60.69 12.58 -22.91
CA ILE A 209 60.72 11.68 -21.73
C ILE A 209 59.73 12.16 -20.68
N MET A 210 59.73 13.46 -20.34
CA MET A 210 58.75 14.01 -19.38
C MET A 210 57.31 13.83 -19.87
N ALA A 211 57.05 14.10 -21.14
CA ALA A 211 55.70 13.87 -21.73
C ALA A 211 55.28 12.40 -21.65
N ALA A 212 56.20 11.46 -21.92
CA ALA A 212 55.92 10.03 -21.80
C ALA A 212 55.60 9.61 -20.35
N GLN A 213 56.37 10.17 -19.41
CA GLN A 213 56.13 9.92 -17.97
C GLN A 213 54.84 10.55 -17.45
N ALA A 214 54.31 11.58 -18.13
CA ALA A 214 53.04 12.22 -17.78
C ALA A 214 51.80 11.50 -18.35
N MET A 215 51.99 10.47 -19.19
CA MET A 215 50.86 9.72 -19.74
C MET A 215 50.09 8.95 -18.67
N PHE A 216 48.78 8.93 -18.82
CA PHE A 216 47.86 8.14 -17.97
C PHE A 216 47.00 7.23 -18.86
N PRO A 217 46.76 6.00 -18.44
CA PRO A 217 45.75 5.16 -19.08
C PRO A 217 44.35 5.69 -18.79
N VAL A 218 43.40 5.28 -19.59
CA VAL A 218 41.98 5.56 -19.41
C VAL A 218 41.26 4.29 -18.95
N ALA A 219 40.38 4.43 -18.00
CA ALA A 219 39.49 3.36 -17.52
C ALA A 219 38.04 3.78 -17.68
N THR A 220 37.17 2.81 -17.76
CA THR A 220 35.71 2.99 -17.74
C THR A 220 35.10 2.08 -16.71
N ASP A 221 33.97 2.50 -16.21
CA ASP A 221 33.11 1.71 -15.29
C ASP A 221 31.66 1.70 -15.81
N ASN A 222 30.89 0.73 -15.40
CA ASN A 222 29.49 0.59 -15.82
C ASN A 222 28.55 1.57 -15.13
N CYS A 223 28.96 2.14 -14.01
CA CYS A 223 28.18 3.05 -13.19
C CYS A 223 28.83 4.44 -13.06
N ASP A 224 30.15 4.51 -12.97
CA ASP A 224 30.90 5.79 -12.93
C ASP A 224 31.29 6.24 -14.33
N PRO A 225 30.64 7.29 -14.87
CA PRO A 225 30.99 7.82 -16.18
C PRO A 225 32.38 8.52 -16.24
N SER A 226 33.01 8.75 -15.08
CA SER A 226 34.24 9.53 -14.94
C SER A 226 35.21 8.90 -13.95
N VAL A 227 35.81 7.77 -14.32
CA VAL A 227 36.84 7.13 -13.49
C VAL A 227 38.08 8.02 -13.45
N SER A 228 38.26 8.80 -12.39
CA SER A 228 39.33 9.81 -12.28
C SER A 228 40.42 9.49 -11.23
N ASN A 229 40.14 8.57 -10.30
CA ASN A 229 41.08 8.22 -9.22
C ASN A 229 42.14 7.21 -9.64
N ILE A 230 42.85 7.52 -10.76
CA ILE A 230 43.92 6.66 -11.26
C ILE A 230 45.21 6.98 -10.49
N VAL A 231 45.68 6.01 -9.72
CA VAL A 231 46.96 6.12 -9.01
C VAL A 231 48.08 5.57 -9.86
N LYS A 232 49.08 6.40 -10.13
CA LYS A 232 50.32 6.03 -10.85
C LYS A 232 51.44 5.84 -9.84
N THR A 233 52.14 4.72 -9.93
CA THR A 233 53.41 4.50 -9.27
C THR A 233 54.50 4.54 -10.29
N SER A 234 55.40 5.52 -10.19
CA SER A 234 56.56 5.65 -11.12
C SER A 234 57.75 4.89 -10.55
N GLY A 235 58.37 4.07 -11.37
CA GLY A 235 59.65 3.43 -11.08
C GLY A 235 60.82 4.38 -11.27
N SER A 236 61.98 4.00 -10.72
CA SER A 236 63.26 4.68 -11.04
C SER A 236 63.79 4.19 -12.35
N PHE A 237 64.63 5.03 -12.99
CA PHE A 237 65.38 4.61 -14.18
C PHE A 237 66.23 3.38 -13.86
N VAL A 238 66.12 2.36 -14.69
CA VAL A 238 66.94 1.16 -14.64
C VAL A 238 67.81 1.11 -15.91
N ALA A 239 69.13 1.28 -15.74
CA ALA A 239 70.08 1.26 -16.86
C ALA A 239 70.11 -0.14 -17.49
N GLY A 240 70.20 -0.14 -18.82
CA GLY A 240 70.38 -1.34 -19.64
C GLY A 240 71.87 -1.70 -19.88
N SER A 241 72.17 -2.03 -21.11
CA SER A 241 73.57 -2.39 -21.54
C SER A 241 74.56 -1.21 -21.55
N CYS A 242 74.06 0.00 -21.53
CA CYS A 242 74.86 1.24 -21.33
C CYS A 242 74.17 2.15 -20.31
N ALA A 243 74.98 2.97 -19.62
CA ALA A 243 74.51 3.77 -18.49
C ALA A 243 73.39 4.78 -18.84
N GLU A 244 73.40 5.29 -20.08
CA GLU A 244 72.53 6.31 -20.63
C GLU A 244 71.24 5.73 -21.28
N ALA A 245 71.15 4.40 -21.42
CA ALA A 245 69.98 3.71 -21.97
C ALA A 245 69.45 2.70 -21.05
N GLY A 246 68.10 2.72 -20.87
CA GLY A 246 67.39 1.85 -19.93
C GLY A 246 65.89 2.09 -19.99
N THR A 247 65.19 1.74 -18.89
CA THR A 247 63.72 1.88 -18.75
C THR A 247 63.36 2.57 -17.46
N TYR A 248 62.23 3.24 -17.48
CA TYR A 248 61.49 3.72 -16.29
C TYR A 248 60.29 2.86 -16.01
#